data_9df80f9493a430c41e7049a6ef30cbe5
#
_entry.id   9df80f9493a430c41e7049a6ef30cbe5
#
_cell.length_a   1.000
_cell.length_b   1.000
_cell.length_c   1.000
_cell.angle_alpha   90.00
_cell.angle_beta   90.00
_cell.angle_gamma   90.00
#
_symmetry.space_group_name_H-M   'P 1'
#
loop_
_entity.id
_entity.type
_entity.pdbx_description
1 polymer ?
#
loop_
_entity_poly.entity_id
_entity_poly.type
_entity_poly.pdbx_seq_one_letter_code
_entity_poly.pdbx_strand_id
1 'polypeptide(L)'
;LTNPNKLANTFTSNGMGNISDKTISSYIDYLMDSFLISRAERYDVKGKKYISSPYKYYFTDIGLRNARLNFRQQEETHIMENIIYNELLIRGFNVDVGIVEHVQTDSDGKRRQKKYEIDFVCNRGNQRYYIQSAFSMPDQEKAEQEQRSLIYTNDFFKKIIVVKDNIVPWHNELGILIIGLKDFLLKNNSLEL
;
A
#
# COMPACT_ATOMS: atom_id res chain seq x y z
N LEU A 1 1.28 3.17 7.99
CA LEU A 1 0.15 4.08 8.24
C LEU A 1 0.46 5.03 9.39
N THR A 2 0.27 6.35 9.18
CA THR A 2 0.51 7.37 10.19
C THR A 2 -0.53 8.51 10.11
N ASN A 3 -0.55 9.35 11.12
CA ASN A 3 -1.34 10.58 11.17
C ASN A 3 -0.59 11.65 11.98
N PRO A 4 -1.00 12.95 11.91
CA PRO A 4 -0.33 14.03 12.61
C PRO A 4 -0.19 13.80 14.11
N ASN A 5 -1.23 13.28 14.77
CA ASN A 5 -1.20 13.01 16.21
C ASN A 5 -0.15 11.93 16.58
N LYS A 6 -0.08 10.83 15.81
CA LYS A 6 0.93 9.78 16.03
C LYS A 6 2.34 10.33 15.87
N LEU A 7 2.57 11.19 14.88
CA LEU A 7 3.87 11.84 14.66
C LEU A 7 4.20 12.80 15.81
N ALA A 8 3.26 13.67 16.23
CA ALA A 8 3.44 14.57 17.36
C ALA A 8 3.84 13.81 18.63
N ASN A 9 3.15 12.72 18.94
CA ASN A 9 3.48 11.85 20.07
C ASN A 9 4.89 11.23 19.95
N THR A 10 5.29 10.85 18.74
CA THR A 10 6.64 10.32 18.47
C THR A 10 7.72 11.38 18.72
N PHE A 11 7.49 12.64 18.30
CA PHE A 11 8.41 13.74 18.59
C PHE A 11 8.58 13.96 20.09
N THR A 12 7.47 14.00 20.82
CA THR A 12 7.47 14.17 22.29
C THR A 12 8.19 13.01 22.99
N SER A 13 7.90 11.77 22.61
CA SER A 13 8.52 10.59 23.25
C SER A 13 10.03 10.48 22.98
N ASN A 14 10.51 11.02 21.86
CA ASN A 14 11.92 11.05 21.50
C ASN A 14 12.68 12.29 22.06
N GLY A 15 12.04 13.11 22.91
CA GLY A 15 12.66 14.29 23.50
C GLY A 15 12.93 15.43 22.51
N MET A 16 12.29 15.41 21.33
CA MET A 16 12.48 16.45 20.30
C MET A 16 11.61 17.69 20.52
N GLY A 17 10.94 17.79 21.70
CA GLY A 17 10.04 18.88 22.06
C GLY A 17 8.56 18.59 21.80
N ASN A 18 7.70 19.47 22.29
CA ASN A 18 6.26 19.37 22.09
C ASN A 18 5.86 20.11 20.80
N ILE A 19 5.43 19.36 19.81
CA ILE A 19 4.89 19.90 18.56
C ILE A 19 3.42 19.50 18.49
N SER A 20 2.55 20.47 18.16
CA SER A 20 1.12 20.18 18.04
C SER A 20 0.82 19.36 16.79
N ASP A 21 -0.24 18.56 16.83
CA ASP A 21 -0.76 17.83 15.67
C ASP A 21 -1.13 18.76 14.51
N LYS A 22 -1.62 19.97 14.80
CA LYS A 22 -1.88 21.01 13.80
C LYS A 22 -0.60 21.47 13.09
N THR A 23 0.48 21.68 13.82
CA THR A 23 1.77 22.05 13.25
C THR A 23 2.31 20.94 12.36
N ILE A 24 2.22 19.68 12.82
CA ILE A 24 2.61 18.52 12.02
C ILE A 24 1.76 18.41 10.76
N SER A 25 0.44 18.64 10.85
CA SER A 25 -0.44 18.66 9.68
C SER A 25 0.02 19.69 8.66
N SER A 26 0.29 20.92 9.09
CA SER A 26 0.78 21.98 8.19
C SER A 26 2.11 21.61 7.52
N TYR A 27 3.03 20.97 8.24
CA TYR A 27 4.29 20.51 7.63
C TYR A 27 4.06 19.41 6.59
N ILE A 28 3.15 18.48 6.85
CA ILE A 28 2.77 17.46 5.87
C ILE A 28 2.15 18.12 4.63
N ASP A 29 1.26 19.10 4.80
CA ASP A 29 0.65 19.84 3.70
C ASP A 29 1.71 20.56 2.86
N TYR A 30 2.69 21.24 3.49
CA TYR A 30 3.80 21.87 2.77
C TYR A 30 4.66 20.87 1.98
N LEU A 31 4.91 19.68 2.55
CA LEU A 31 5.64 18.62 1.84
C LEU A 31 4.85 18.09 0.64
N MET A 32 3.52 17.99 0.75
CA MET A 32 2.65 17.59 -0.36
C MET A 32 2.57 18.70 -1.42
N ASP A 33 2.40 19.95 -1.02
CA ASP A 33 2.35 21.11 -1.94
C ASP A 33 3.66 21.29 -2.69
N SER A 34 4.79 20.90 -2.08
CA SER A 34 6.11 20.90 -2.68
C SER A 34 6.40 19.63 -3.51
N PHE A 35 5.43 18.76 -3.69
CA PHE A 35 5.57 17.48 -4.42
C PHE A 35 6.68 16.55 -3.89
N LEU A 36 7.06 16.68 -2.62
CA LEU A 36 8.07 15.81 -1.99
C LEU A 36 7.46 14.48 -1.56
N ILE A 37 6.21 14.50 -1.14
CA ILE A 37 5.45 13.32 -0.75
C ILE A 37 4.05 13.36 -1.35
N SER A 38 3.46 12.19 -1.53
CA SER A 38 2.06 12.00 -1.89
C SER A 38 1.34 11.23 -0.78
N ARG A 39 0.04 11.47 -0.63
CA ARG A 39 -0.81 10.81 0.36
C ARG A 39 -1.74 9.81 -0.31
N ALA A 40 -1.75 8.57 0.17
CA ALA A 40 -2.78 7.58 -0.15
C ALA A 40 -3.80 7.51 0.99
N GLU A 41 -5.06 7.67 0.65
CA GLU A 41 -6.17 7.60 1.59
C GLU A 41 -6.57 6.14 1.85
N ARG A 42 -7.29 5.89 2.92
CA ARG A 42 -7.81 4.55 3.20
C ARG A 42 -9.22 4.41 2.65
N TYR A 43 -9.42 3.36 1.90
CA TYR A 43 -10.70 3.04 1.28
C TYR A 43 -11.26 1.72 1.82
N ASP A 44 -12.42 1.76 2.45
CA ASP A 44 -13.18 0.57 2.83
C ASP A 44 -13.78 -0.05 1.57
N VAL A 45 -13.21 -1.16 1.12
CA VAL A 45 -13.57 -1.81 -0.15
C VAL A 45 -15.02 -2.30 -0.14
N LYS A 46 -15.47 -2.88 0.98
CA LYS A 46 -16.86 -3.40 1.13
C LYS A 46 -17.85 -2.30 1.43
N GLY A 47 -17.50 -1.38 2.33
CA GLY A 47 -18.34 -0.24 2.68
C GLY A 47 -18.38 0.86 1.64
N LYS A 48 -17.50 0.81 0.63
CA LYS A 48 -17.38 1.78 -0.47
C LYS A 48 -17.28 3.24 0.02
N LYS A 49 -16.47 3.46 1.06
CA LYS A 49 -16.30 4.78 1.68
C LYS A 49 -14.84 5.02 2.07
N TYR A 50 -14.45 6.29 2.08
CA TYR A 50 -13.15 6.70 2.58
C TYR A 50 -13.10 6.71 4.11
N ILE A 51 -11.93 6.39 4.66
CA ILE A 51 -11.63 6.41 6.09
C ILE A 51 -10.65 7.54 6.33
N SER A 52 -11.04 8.51 7.14
CA SER A 52 -10.35 9.78 7.31
C SER A 52 -8.95 9.73 7.94
N SER A 53 -8.50 8.59 8.44
CA SER A 53 -7.20 8.45 9.12
C SER A 53 -7.01 7.01 9.62
N PRO A 54 -5.78 6.50 9.80
CA PRO A 54 -4.49 7.06 9.35
C PRO A 54 -4.25 6.92 7.85
N TYR A 55 -3.24 7.62 7.33
CA TYR A 55 -2.87 7.61 5.90
C TYR A 55 -1.54 6.90 5.68
N LYS A 56 -1.25 6.48 4.43
CA LYS A 56 0.11 6.19 3.96
C LYS A 56 0.66 7.42 3.22
N TYR A 57 1.95 7.64 3.36
CA TYR A 57 2.68 8.68 2.64
C TYR A 57 3.83 8.04 1.88
N TYR A 58 3.97 8.44 0.63
CA TYR A 58 5.00 7.93 -0.28
C TYR A 58 5.86 9.08 -0.77
N PHE A 59 7.15 8.88 -0.83
CA PHE A 59 8.07 9.85 -1.41
C PHE A 59 7.94 9.86 -2.92
N THR A 60 7.83 11.05 -3.52
CA THR A 60 7.79 11.20 -4.97
C THR A 60 9.13 10.80 -5.60
N ASP A 61 10.22 11.07 -4.91
CA ASP A 61 11.59 10.69 -5.30
C ASP A 61 12.27 9.90 -4.18
N ILE A 62 12.57 8.63 -4.47
CA ILE A 62 13.28 7.73 -3.55
C ILE A 62 14.74 8.16 -3.35
N GLY A 63 15.36 8.77 -4.37
CA GLY A 63 16.72 9.29 -4.28
C GLY A 63 16.82 10.41 -3.26
N LEU A 64 15.89 11.36 -3.27
CA LEU A 64 15.81 12.43 -2.27
C LEU A 64 15.61 11.88 -0.86
N ARG A 65 14.69 10.91 -0.70
CA ARG A 65 14.50 10.20 0.57
C ARG A 65 15.82 9.60 1.08
N ASN A 66 16.47 8.83 0.23
CA ASN A 66 17.68 8.10 0.60
C ASN A 66 18.85 9.07 0.90
N ALA A 67 19.01 10.13 0.12
CA ALA A 67 19.98 11.19 0.36
C ALA A 67 19.75 11.88 1.72
N ARG A 68 18.49 12.20 2.06
CA ARG A 68 18.13 12.79 3.36
C ARG A 68 18.47 11.88 4.54
N LEU A 69 18.41 10.56 4.34
CA LEU A 69 18.77 9.54 5.33
C LEU A 69 20.27 9.14 5.25
N ASN A 70 21.09 9.87 4.50
CA ASN A 70 22.50 9.52 4.22
C ASN A 70 22.67 8.08 3.71
N PHE A 71 21.73 7.61 2.90
CA PHE A 71 21.67 6.24 2.37
C PHE A 71 21.67 5.15 3.44
N ARG A 72 21.25 5.49 4.66
CA ARG A 72 21.01 4.55 5.75
C ARG A 72 19.56 4.06 5.69
N GLN A 73 19.25 2.94 6.33
CA GLN A 73 17.88 2.41 6.43
C GLN A 73 17.22 2.18 5.05
N GLN A 74 17.92 1.50 4.17
CA GLN A 74 17.36 1.07 2.89
C GLN A 74 16.48 -0.17 3.13
N GLU A 75 15.27 0.05 3.55
CA GLU A 75 14.26 -1.00 3.71
C GLU A 75 13.66 -1.30 2.34
N GLU A 76 14.23 -2.29 1.65
CA GLU A 76 13.87 -2.63 0.26
C GLU A 76 12.36 -2.90 0.08
N THR A 77 11.70 -3.48 1.08
CA THR A 77 10.26 -3.71 1.06
C THR A 77 9.48 -2.42 0.93
N HIS A 78 9.78 -1.41 1.74
CA HIS A 78 9.13 -0.11 1.67
C HIS A 78 9.50 0.67 0.42
N ILE A 79 10.76 0.52 -0.06
CA ILE A 79 11.20 1.13 -1.32
C ILE A 79 10.40 0.53 -2.49
N MET A 80 10.26 -0.79 -2.54
CA MET A 80 9.47 -1.48 -3.56
C MET A 80 8.02 -1.01 -3.57
N GLU A 81 7.38 -0.96 -2.41
CA GLU A 81 6.01 -0.47 -2.26
C GLU A 81 5.88 0.98 -2.77
N ASN A 82 6.83 1.86 -2.42
CA ASN A 82 6.85 3.25 -2.88
C ASN A 82 7.03 3.36 -4.40
N ILE A 83 7.90 2.52 -5.01
CA ILE A 83 8.11 2.51 -6.46
C ILE A 83 6.82 2.09 -7.17
N ILE A 84 6.15 1.04 -6.69
CA ILE A 84 4.87 0.59 -7.26
C ILE A 84 3.82 1.69 -7.18
N TYR A 85 3.71 2.38 -6.04
CA TYR A 85 2.79 3.50 -5.86
C TYR A 85 3.04 4.61 -6.89
N ASN A 86 4.29 5.05 -7.02
CA ASN A 86 4.67 6.11 -7.96
C ASN A 86 4.38 5.71 -9.42
N GLU A 87 4.69 4.47 -9.79
CA GLU A 87 4.39 3.95 -11.12
C GLU A 87 2.88 3.96 -11.42
N LEU A 88 2.06 3.58 -10.46
CA LEU A 88 0.60 3.60 -10.62
C LEU A 88 0.06 5.01 -10.82
N LEU A 89 0.62 6.01 -10.11
CA LEU A 89 0.28 7.42 -10.33
C LEU A 89 0.70 7.90 -11.73
N ILE A 90 1.91 7.54 -12.19
CA ILE A 90 2.42 7.88 -13.53
C ILE A 90 1.49 7.29 -14.61
N ARG A 91 0.93 6.10 -14.38
CA ARG A 91 -0.07 5.48 -15.28
C ARG A 91 -1.46 6.13 -15.21
N GLY A 92 -1.63 7.16 -14.40
CA GLY A 92 -2.87 7.93 -14.27
C GLY A 92 -3.95 7.28 -13.41
N PHE A 93 -3.58 6.37 -12.50
CA PHE A 93 -4.52 5.83 -11.52
C PHE A 93 -4.65 6.75 -10.31
N ASN A 94 -5.86 6.82 -9.77
CA ASN A 94 -6.07 7.22 -8.38
C ASN A 94 -5.78 6.01 -7.49
N VAL A 95 -4.90 6.16 -6.53
CA VAL A 95 -4.36 5.06 -5.72
C VAL A 95 -4.65 5.28 -4.26
N ASP A 96 -5.41 4.35 -3.68
CA ASP A 96 -5.79 4.33 -2.27
C ASP A 96 -5.27 3.07 -1.58
N VAL A 97 -5.22 3.07 -0.25
CA VAL A 97 -4.97 1.88 0.55
C VAL A 97 -6.29 1.19 0.84
N GLY A 98 -6.43 -0.07 0.43
CA GLY A 98 -7.65 -0.83 0.65
C GLY A 98 -7.74 -1.40 2.07
N ILE A 99 -8.94 -1.35 2.65
CA ILE A 99 -9.25 -2.04 3.90
C ILE A 99 -10.41 -2.98 3.63
N VAL A 100 -10.21 -4.24 4.00
CA VAL A 100 -11.23 -5.29 3.89
C VAL A 100 -11.49 -5.88 5.26
N GLU A 101 -12.74 -5.81 5.71
CA GLU A 101 -13.16 -6.45 6.95
C GLU A 101 -13.67 -7.86 6.69
N HIS A 102 -13.17 -8.80 7.48
CA HIS A 102 -13.61 -10.20 7.44
C HIS A 102 -13.93 -10.70 8.85
N VAL A 103 -15.04 -11.37 8.99
CA VAL A 103 -15.45 -11.99 10.25
C VAL A 103 -14.94 -13.41 10.30
N GLN A 104 -14.09 -13.69 11.27
CA GLN A 104 -13.59 -15.04 11.56
C GLN A 104 -14.21 -15.52 12.87
N THR A 105 -14.53 -16.81 12.92
CA THR A 105 -14.91 -17.48 14.16
C THR A 105 -13.64 -18.12 14.73
N ASP A 106 -13.27 -17.77 15.96
CA ASP A 106 -12.12 -18.36 16.63
C ASP A 106 -12.43 -19.79 17.14
N SER A 107 -11.42 -20.45 17.70
CA SER A 107 -11.53 -21.81 18.26
C SER A 107 -12.60 -21.92 19.37
N ASP A 108 -12.91 -20.81 20.02
CA ASP A 108 -13.88 -20.72 21.12
C ASP A 108 -15.30 -20.41 20.61
N GLY A 109 -15.52 -20.40 19.28
CA GLY A 109 -16.81 -20.09 18.67
C GLY A 109 -17.17 -18.59 18.67
N LYS A 110 -16.27 -17.70 19.10
CA LYS A 110 -16.50 -16.26 19.13
C LYS A 110 -16.20 -15.65 17.77
N ARG A 111 -17.15 -14.84 17.28
CA ARG A 111 -16.97 -14.08 16.06
C ARG A 111 -16.07 -12.88 16.34
N ARG A 112 -14.94 -12.77 15.62
CA ARG A 112 -14.03 -11.62 15.65
C ARG A 112 -13.94 -11.00 14.28
N GLN A 113 -14.06 -9.69 14.23
CA GLN A 113 -13.85 -8.91 13.02
C GLN A 113 -12.38 -8.58 12.89
N LYS A 114 -11.76 -9.02 11.79
CA LYS A 114 -10.36 -8.74 11.46
C LYS A 114 -10.30 -7.86 10.21
N LYS A 115 -9.40 -6.85 10.26
CA LYS A 115 -9.16 -5.95 9.14
C LYS A 115 -7.91 -6.40 8.41
N TYR A 116 -8.01 -6.47 7.09
CA TYR A 116 -6.91 -6.78 6.19
C TYR A 116 -6.64 -5.57 5.30
N GLU A 117 -5.37 -5.29 5.07
CA GLU A 117 -4.94 -4.20 4.22
C GLU A 117 -4.64 -4.72 2.81
N ILE A 118 -5.05 -3.98 1.80
CA ILE A 118 -4.61 -4.11 0.41
C ILE A 118 -3.74 -2.89 0.15
N ASP A 119 -2.49 -3.11 -0.29
CA ASP A 119 -1.54 -2.01 -0.44
C ASP A 119 -2.07 -0.94 -1.40
N PHE A 120 -2.67 -1.35 -2.53
CA PHE A 120 -3.18 -0.42 -3.53
C PHE A 120 -4.54 -0.82 -4.07
N VAL A 121 -5.50 0.09 -3.98
CA VAL A 121 -6.77 0.09 -4.71
C VAL A 121 -6.63 1.15 -5.80
N CYS A 122 -6.52 0.72 -7.05
CA CYS A 122 -6.23 1.58 -8.19
C CYS A 122 -7.50 1.79 -9.01
N ASN A 123 -7.90 3.05 -9.19
CA ASN A 123 -9.08 3.41 -9.96
C ASN A 123 -8.70 4.33 -11.12
N ARG A 124 -9.16 4.03 -12.34
CA ARG A 124 -9.04 4.89 -13.52
C ARG A 124 -10.26 4.71 -14.42
N GLY A 125 -11.15 5.69 -14.46
CA GLY A 125 -12.42 5.54 -15.16
C GLY A 125 -13.23 4.36 -14.64
N ASN A 126 -13.53 3.39 -15.51
CA ASN A 126 -14.28 2.17 -15.17
C ASN A 126 -13.37 1.01 -14.71
N GLN A 127 -12.05 1.21 -14.72
CA GLN A 127 -11.09 0.19 -14.34
C GLN A 127 -10.81 0.27 -12.84
N ARG A 128 -10.77 -0.90 -12.19
CA ARG A 128 -10.30 -1.07 -10.82
C ARG A 128 -9.40 -2.27 -10.71
N TYR A 129 -8.28 -2.09 -10.00
CA TYR A 129 -7.33 -3.15 -9.69
C TYR A 129 -7.05 -3.16 -8.19
N TYR A 130 -6.86 -4.35 -7.63
CA TYR A 130 -6.33 -4.54 -6.28
C TYR A 130 -4.92 -5.10 -6.40
N ILE A 131 -3.95 -4.39 -5.85
CA ILE A 131 -2.55 -4.75 -6.00
C ILE A 131 -1.91 -4.89 -4.62
N GLN A 132 -1.19 -5.99 -4.43
CA GLN A 132 -0.39 -6.26 -3.24
C GLN A 132 1.09 -6.25 -3.61
N SER A 133 1.91 -5.61 -2.78
CA SER A 133 3.37 -5.60 -2.89
C SER A 133 3.95 -6.68 -1.98
N ALA A 134 4.37 -7.80 -2.54
CA ALA A 134 4.99 -8.89 -1.81
C ALA A 134 6.48 -8.99 -2.15
N PHE A 135 7.35 -8.62 -1.21
CA PHE A 135 8.80 -8.63 -1.46
C PHE A 135 9.29 -10.01 -1.90
N SER A 136 8.83 -11.07 -1.24
CA SER A 136 9.06 -12.45 -1.64
C SER A 136 7.90 -13.33 -1.19
N MET A 137 7.70 -14.45 -1.89
CA MET A 137 6.74 -15.50 -1.54
C MET A 137 7.47 -16.85 -1.56
N PRO A 138 8.32 -17.12 -0.54
CA PRO A 138 9.20 -18.30 -0.55
C PRO A 138 8.45 -19.62 -0.39
N ASP A 139 7.26 -19.58 0.21
CA ASP A 139 6.46 -20.76 0.53
C ASP A 139 4.95 -20.47 0.37
N GLN A 140 4.16 -21.54 0.50
CA GLN A 140 2.71 -21.47 0.35
C GLN A 140 2.05 -20.65 1.46
N GLU A 141 2.54 -20.72 2.69
CA GLU A 141 1.97 -19.99 3.83
C GLU A 141 2.08 -18.47 3.59
N LYS A 142 3.25 -18.01 3.12
CA LYS A 142 3.48 -16.60 2.77
C LYS A 142 2.61 -16.19 1.59
N ALA A 143 2.49 -17.03 0.56
CA ALA A 143 1.61 -16.76 -0.57
C ALA A 143 0.14 -16.62 -0.14
N GLU A 144 -0.36 -17.49 0.71
CA GLU A 144 -1.71 -17.42 1.27
C GLU A 144 -1.91 -16.16 2.12
N GLN A 145 -0.89 -15.75 2.88
CA GLN A 145 -0.93 -14.51 3.65
C GLN A 145 -1.12 -13.29 2.75
N GLU A 146 -0.33 -13.17 1.67
CA GLU A 146 -0.39 -12.03 0.74
C GLU A 146 -1.69 -12.02 -0.08
N GLN A 147 -2.24 -13.17 -0.40
CA GLN A 147 -3.49 -13.29 -1.15
C GLN A 147 -4.74 -13.00 -0.30
N ARG A 148 -4.65 -13.14 1.01
CA ARG A 148 -5.79 -13.15 1.92
C ARG A 148 -6.64 -11.88 1.84
N SER A 149 -6.00 -10.70 1.81
CA SER A 149 -6.69 -9.42 1.67
C SER A 149 -7.45 -9.31 0.36
N LEU A 150 -6.84 -9.80 -0.73
CA LEU A 150 -7.40 -9.78 -2.08
C LEU A 150 -8.62 -10.72 -2.21
N ILE A 151 -8.55 -11.90 -1.62
CA ILE A 151 -9.66 -12.88 -1.63
C ILE A 151 -10.88 -12.32 -0.89
N TYR A 152 -10.65 -11.65 0.22
CA TYR A 152 -11.74 -11.15 1.06
C TYR A 152 -12.46 -9.93 0.49
N THR A 153 -12.05 -9.35 -0.64
CA THR A 153 -12.83 -8.31 -1.34
C THR A 153 -14.17 -8.84 -1.79
N ASN A 154 -14.23 -10.13 -2.15
CA ASN A 154 -15.40 -10.84 -2.61
C ASN A 154 -16.09 -10.15 -3.81
N ASP A 155 -15.27 -9.67 -4.74
CA ASP A 155 -15.68 -9.07 -6.01
C ASP A 155 -14.82 -9.59 -7.17
N PHE A 156 -15.17 -9.20 -8.40
CA PHE A 156 -14.56 -9.69 -9.65
C PHE A 156 -13.51 -8.74 -10.23
N PHE A 157 -13.12 -7.68 -9.52
CA PHE A 157 -12.06 -6.82 -10.00
C PHE A 157 -10.72 -7.56 -10.01
N LYS A 158 -9.87 -7.20 -10.94
CA LYS A 158 -8.58 -7.85 -11.15
C LYS A 158 -7.69 -7.69 -9.92
N LYS A 159 -7.07 -8.79 -9.52
CA LYS A 159 -6.20 -8.91 -8.36
C LYS A 159 -4.80 -9.26 -8.81
N ILE A 160 -3.81 -8.54 -8.32
CA ILE A 160 -2.43 -8.62 -8.76
C ILE A 160 -1.52 -8.66 -7.54
N ILE A 161 -0.52 -9.52 -7.55
CA ILE A 161 0.59 -9.51 -6.60
C ILE A 161 1.87 -9.19 -7.38
N VAL A 162 2.53 -8.11 -6.99
CA VAL A 162 3.83 -7.75 -7.54
C VAL A 162 4.91 -8.25 -6.61
N VAL A 163 5.82 -9.09 -7.13
CA VAL A 163 6.96 -9.64 -6.37
C VAL A 163 8.27 -9.02 -6.85
N LYS A 164 9.29 -8.97 -5.97
CA LYS A 164 10.61 -8.43 -6.32
C LYS A 164 11.27 -9.22 -7.44
N ASP A 165 11.12 -10.55 -7.40
CA ASP A 165 11.84 -11.46 -8.27
C ASP A 165 11.44 -11.32 -9.74
N ASN A 166 12.38 -11.57 -10.63
CA ASN A 166 12.13 -11.56 -12.07
C ASN A 166 11.54 -12.92 -12.48
N ILE A 167 10.23 -13.01 -12.47
CA ILE A 167 9.48 -14.21 -12.81
C ILE A 167 8.69 -14.02 -14.10
N VAL A 168 8.36 -15.11 -14.78
CA VAL A 168 7.36 -15.08 -15.86
C VAL A 168 5.98 -14.86 -15.23
N PRO A 169 5.20 -13.88 -15.68
CA PRO A 169 3.86 -13.65 -15.14
C PRO A 169 2.96 -14.87 -15.30
N TRP A 170 2.19 -15.17 -14.27
CA TRP A 170 1.26 -16.29 -14.26
C TRP A 170 0.05 -16.01 -13.38
N HIS A 171 -1.04 -16.75 -13.61
CA HIS A 171 -2.22 -16.70 -12.76
C HIS A 171 -2.29 -17.93 -11.87
N ASN A 172 -2.59 -17.71 -10.59
CA ASN A 172 -2.84 -18.83 -9.70
C ASN A 172 -4.27 -19.39 -9.86
N GLU A 173 -4.60 -20.43 -9.09
CA GLU A 173 -5.91 -21.10 -9.14
C GLU A 173 -7.08 -20.17 -8.77
N LEU A 174 -6.81 -19.05 -8.09
CA LEU A 174 -7.80 -18.03 -7.70
C LEU A 174 -7.91 -16.90 -8.74
N GLY A 175 -7.21 -17.00 -9.88
CA GLY A 175 -7.19 -15.98 -10.92
C GLY A 175 -6.42 -14.71 -10.52
N ILE A 176 -5.58 -14.77 -9.49
CA ILE A 176 -4.71 -13.65 -9.10
C ILE A 176 -3.47 -13.67 -9.99
N LEU A 177 -3.19 -12.56 -10.66
CA LEU A 177 -1.96 -12.39 -11.44
C LEU A 177 -0.76 -12.21 -10.51
N ILE A 178 0.28 -13.03 -10.67
CA ILE A 178 1.57 -12.86 -10.01
C ILE A 178 2.57 -12.40 -11.06
N ILE A 179 3.19 -11.24 -10.81
CA ILE A 179 4.10 -10.59 -11.76
C ILE A 179 5.35 -10.07 -11.06
N GLY A 180 6.51 -10.18 -11.72
CA GLY A 180 7.75 -9.61 -11.22
C GLY A 180 7.78 -8.08 -11.33
N LEU A 181 8.43 -7.40 -10.38
CA LEU A 181 8.54 -5.94 -10.35
C LEU A 181 9.09 -5.36 -11.66
N LYS A 182 10.09 -6.00 -12.25
CA LYS A 182 10.67 -5.56 -13.52
C LYS A 182 9.63 -5.55 -14.65
N ASP A 183 8.88 -6.63 -14.80
CA ASP A 183 7.83 -6.72 -15.82
C ASP A 183 6.68 -5.75 -15.54
N PHE A 184 6.32 -5.58 -14.27
CA PHE A 184 5.34 -4.59 -13.85
C PHE A 184 5.76 -3.18 -14.29
N LEU A 185 7.02 -2.77 -14.08
CA LEU A 185 7.50 -1.43 -14.40
C LEU A 185 7.73 -1.20 -15.89
N LEU A 186 8.23 -2.20 -16.63
CA LEU A 186 8.66 -2.02 -18.03
C LEU A 186 7.58 -2.33 -19.07
N LYS A 187 6.56 -3.09 -18.73
CA LYS A 187 5.47 -3.44 -19.66
C LYS A 187 4.26 -2.54 -19.44
N ASN A 188 3.94 -1.70 -20.41
CA ASN A 188 2.79 -0.78 -20.32
C ASN A 188 1.46 -1.50 -20.07
N ASN A 189 1.31 -2.74 -20.58
CA ASN A 189 0.13 -3.57 -20.41
C ASN A 189 0.23 -4.59 -19.28
N SER A 190 1.17 -4.39 -18.34
CA SER A 190 1.43 -5.35 -17.25
C SER A 190 0.22 -5.62 -16.35
N LEU A 191 -0.74 -4.70 -16.28
CA LEU A 191 -1.98 -4.87 -15.54
C LEU A 191 -3.06 -5.63 -16.32
N GLU A 192 -2.87 -5.82 -17.63
CA GLU A 192 -3.84 -6.46 -18.54
C GLU A 192 -3.47 -7.93 -18.87
N LEU A 193 -2.33 -8.40 -18.39
CA LEU A 193 -1.85 -9.77 -18.57
C LEU A 193 -2.79 -10.81 -17.97
#